data_14faa88426449ba7577cf830111f89d0
#
_entry.id   14faa88426449ba7577cf830111f89d0
#
_cell.length_a   1.000
_cell.length_b   1.000
_cell.length_c   1.000
_cell.angle_alpha   90.00
_cell.angle_beta   90.00
_cell.angle_gamma   90.00
#
_symmetry.space_group_name_H-M   'P 1'
#
loop_
_entity.id
_entity.type
_entity.pdbx_description
1 polymer ?
#
loop_
_entity_poly.entity_id
_entity_poly.type
_entity_poly.pdbx_seq_one_letter_code
_entity_poly.pdbx_strand_id
1 'polypeptide(L)' 'MSKKLDEFKEFVKKHPLMKLQVMNKEKTWQELYEDFCILGEEAFDEPKN' A
#
# COMPACT_ATOMS: atom_id res chain seq x y z
N MET A 1 6.10 -7.38 17.20
CA MET A 1 5.59 -7.48 15.86
C MET A 1 4.56 -6.43 15.59
N SER A 2 4.57 -5.88 14.42
CA SER A 2 3.69 -4.80 14.09
C SER A 2 2.44 -5.34 13.41
N LYS A 3 1.31 -5.14 14.05
CA LYS A 3 0.04 -5.52 13.44
C LYS A 3 -0.22 -4.72 12.19
N LYS A 4 0.23 -3.48 12.18
CA LYS A 4 0.06 -2.63 11.01
C LYS A 4 0.84 -3.19 9.82
N LEU A 5 2.02 -3.72 10.05
CA LEU A 5 2.80 -4.30 8.98
C LEU A 5 2.10 -5.53 8.38
N ASP A 6 1.51 -6.34 9.24
CA ASP A 6 0.76 -7.49 8.75
C ASP A 6 -0.42 -7.06 7.90
N GLU A 7 -1.11 -6.02 8.34
CA GLU A 7 -2.22 -5.49 7.58
C GLU A 7 -1.77 -4.96 6.23
N PHE A 8 -0.62 -4.30 6.20
CA PHE A 8 -0.09 -3.79 4.97
C PHE A 8 0.24 -4.90 3.99
N LYS A 9 0.83 -5.97 4.48
CA LYS A 9 1.16 -7.10 3.63
C LYS A 9 -0.09 -7.71 3.00
N GLU A 10 -1.13 -7.85 3.79
CA GLU A 10 -2.39 -8.38 3.27
C GLU A 10 -2.98 -7.42 2.25
N PHE A 11 -2.88 -6.13 2.53
CA PHE A 11 -3.40 -5.13 1.62
C PHE A 11 -2.68 -5.20 0.27
N VAL A 12 -1.37 -5.37 0.29
CA VAL A 12 -0.59 -5.45 -0.94
C VAL A 12 -1.02 -6.67 -1.76
N LYS A 13 -1.32 -7.76 -1.09
CA LYS A 13 -1.77 -8.96 -1.79
C LYS A 13 -3.06 -8.71 -2.55
N LYS A 14 -3.91 -7.87 -2.00
CA LYS A 14 -5.19 -7.56 -2.62
C LYS A 14 -5.06 -6.51 -3.71
N HIS A 15 -3.97 -5.77 -3.71
CA HIS A 15 -3.78 -4.68 -4.66
C HIS A 15 -2.47 -4.86 -5.41
N PRO A 16 -2.45 -5.75 -6.40
CA PRO A 16 -1.20 -6.05 -7.11
C PRO A 16 -0.60 -4.85 -7.84
N LEU A 17 -1.39 -3.81 -8.08
CA LEU A 17 -0.86 -2.63 -8.74
C LEU A 17 0.23 -1.97 -7.90
N MET A 18 0.13 -2.06 -6.58
CA MET A 18 1.15 -1.50 -5.72
C MET A 18 2.50 -2.18 -5.97
N LYS A 19 2.46 -3.49 -6.15
CA LYS A 19 3.67 -4.23 -6.41
C LYS A 19 4.28 -3.80 -7.74
N LEU A 20 3.45 -3.57 -8.73
CA LEU A 20 3.95 -3.11 -10.02
C LEU A 20 4.60 -1.75 -9.92
N GLN A 21 4.04 -0.86 -9.12
CA GLN A 21 4.63 0.46 -8.93
C GLN A 21 6.04 0.36 -8.35
N VAL A 22 6.22 -0.55 -7.39
CA VAL A 22 7.52 -0.74 -6.80
C VAL A 22 8.48 -1.36 -7.82
N MET A 23 8.01 -2.33 -8.58
CA MET A 23 8.85 -2.96 -9.58
C MET A 23 9.28 -2.00 -10.66
N ASN A 24 8.42 -1.05 -10.99
CA ASN A 24 8.73 -0.02 -11.98
C ASN A 24 9.50 1.14 -11.38
N LYS A 25 9.81 1.06 -10.08
CA LYS A 25 10.56 2.08 -9.38
C LYS A 25 9.84 3.41 -9.34
N GLU A 26 8.53 3.38 -9.44
CA GLU A 26 7.74 4.59 -9.28
C GLU A 26 7.62 4.96 -7.82
N LYS A 27 7.57 3.94 -6.95
CA LYS A 27 7.50 4.15 -5.52
C LYS A 27 8.29 3.06 -4.82
N THR A 28 8.61 3.31 -3.57
CA THR A 28 9.28 2.32 -2.75
C THR A 28 8.31 1.73 -1.76
N TRP A 29 8.65 0.55 -1.25
CA TRP A 29 7.81 -0.09 -0.24
C TRP A 29 7.66 0.81 0.99
N GLN A 30 8.71 1.54 1.34
CA GLN A 30 8.65 2.42 2.49
C GLN A 30 7.64 3.54 2.26
N GLU A 31 7.63 4.12 1.09
CA GLU A 31 6.67 5.17 0.79
C GLU A 31 5.24 4.66 0.87
N LEU A 32 5.01 3.49 0.30
CA LEU A 32 3.68 2.91 0.33
C LEU A 32 3.24 2.60 1.76
N TYR A 33 4.17 2.09 2.54
CA TYR A 33 3.85 1.77 3.93
C TYR A 33 3.55 3.03 4.73
N GLU A 34 4.31 4.08 4.50
CA GLU A 34 4.06 5.33 5.21
C GLU A 34 2.70 5.90 4.85
N ASP A 35 2.36 5.86 3.57
CA ASP A 35 1.04 6.32 3.15
C ASP A 35 -0.05 5.49 3.79
N PHE A 36 0.17 4.19 3.85
CA PHE A 36 -0.81 3.29 4.46
C PHE A 36 -0.99 3.59 5.94
N CYS A 37 0.11 3.89 6.63
CA CYS A 37 0.04 4.18 8.06
C CYS A 37 -0.65 5.51 8.33
N ILE A 38 -0.42 6.47 7.47
CA ILE A 38 -0.96 7.81 7.69
C ILE A 38 -2.40 7.91 7.24
N LEU A 39 -2.67 7.44 6.04
CA LEU A 39 -3.98 7.63 5.41
C LEU A 39 -4.86 6.38 5.46
N GLY A 40 -4.24 5.24 5.72
CA GLY A 40 -4.99 4.00 5.77
C GLY A 40 -5.33 3.49 4.39
N GLU A 41 -6.20 2.47 4.36
CA GLU A 41 -6.57 1.86 3.10
C GLU A 41 -7.27 2.84 2.17
N GLU A 42 -7.90 3.83 2.75
CA GLU A 42 -8.65 4.78 1.94
C GLU A 42 -7.77 5.53 0.96
N ALA A 43 -6.49 5.67 1.29
CA ALA A 43 -5.57 6.39 0.42
C ALA A 43 -5.37 5.66 -0.91
N PHE A 44 -5.59 4.36 -0.91
CA PHE A 44 -5.34 3.54 -2.08
C PHE A 44 -6.61 3.12 -2.79
N ASP A 45 -7.75 3.36 -2.18
CA ASP A 45 -9.01 3.07 -2.83
C ASP A 45 -9.26 4.08 -3.91
N GLU A 46 -9.65 3.58 -5.07
CA GLU A 46 -9.97 4.49 -6.14
C GLU A 46 -11.29 5.18 -5.85
N PRO A 47 -11.34 6.48 -6.11
CA PRO A 47 -12.61 7.19 -5.93
C PRO A 47 -13.64 6.64 -6.86
N LYS A 48 -14.79 6.44 -6.33
CA LYS A 48 -15.91 5.97 -7.13
C LYS A 48 -16.73 7.15 -7.56
N ASN A 49 -16.83 7.29 -8.80
CA ASN A 49 -17.62 8.39 -9.35
C ASN A 49 -18.65 7.91 -10.29
#